data_561f025840b54b8b0e52ea71b2dc97c7
#
_entry.id   561f025840b54b8b0e52ea71b2dc97c7
#
_cell.length_a   1.000
_cell.length_b   1.000
_cell.length_c   1.000
_cell.angle_alpha   90.00
_cell.angle_beta   90.00
_cell.angle_gamma   90.00
#
_symmetry.space_group_name_H-M   'P 1'
#
loop_
_entity.id
_entity.type
_entity.pdbx_description
1 polymer ?
#
loop_
_entity_poly.entity_id
_entity_poly.type
_entity_poly.pdbx_seq_one_letter_code
_entity_poly.pdbx_strand_id
1 'polypeptide(L)'
;MLFVDLLRLTVLLIGGSATALGAVTVVAAKQDADSATLIFAGIWWTLAAVLGILLGGSSRAGEAMARALSSARTATSLPTESPGRIAFLRLWPIAAFAIVVGGLAWLFPQVAAVGAGFAILNALAWRNRERVVTAIEERDGVRFYVEPTSALEPIKLVRTPGLGRDRMPAGHPPPPPPERDAAES
;
A
#
# COMPACT_ATOMS: atom_id res chain seq x y z
N MET A 1 12.00 5.15 2.97
CA MET A 1 10.74 5.15 2.20
C MET A 1 9.57 5.28 3.15
N LEU A 2 8.58 6.14 2.86
CA LEU A 2 7.35 6.21 3.66
C LEU A 2 6.57 4.90 3.57
N PHE A 3 5.98 4.48 4.67
CA PHE A 3 5.19 3.25 4.71
C PHE A 3 3.94 3.35 3.82
N VAL A 4 3.30 4.51 3.78
CA VAL A 4 2.15 4.78 2.89
C VAL A 4 2.54 4.63 1.42
N ASP A 5 3.72 5.11 1.00
CA ASP A 5 4.19 4.96 -0.38
C ASP A 5 4.42 3.50 -0.76
N LEU A 6 4.96 2.69 0.18
CA LEU A 6 5.12 1.25 -0.03
C LEU A 6 3.75 0.56 -0.21
N LEU A 7 2.76 0.91 0.64
CA LEU A 7 1.40 0.37 0.53
C LEU A 7 0.77 0.75 -0.82
N ARG A 8 0.91 2.00 -1.24
CA ARG A 8 0.40 2.48 -2.53
C ARG A 8 1.04 1.75 -3.71
N LEU A 9 2.36 1.59 -3.71
CA LEU A 9 3.06 0.80 -4.73
C LEU A 9 2.59 -0.65 -4.75
N THR A 10 2.38 -1.26 -3.58
CA THR A 10 1.85 -2.62 -3.47
C THR A 10 0.46 -2.72 -4.11
N VAL A 11 -0.44 -1.79 -3.81
CA VAL A 11 -1.80 -1.75 -4.41
C VAL A 11 -1.74 -1.55 -5.91
N LEU A 12 -0.88 -0.66 -6.42
CA LEU A 12 -0.70 -0.41 -7.84
C LEU A 12 -0.15 -1.64 -8.57
N LEU A 13 0.85 -2.32 -7.99
CA LEU A 13 1.44 -3.52 -8.58
C LEU A 13 0.42 -4.66 -8.65
N ILE A 14 -0.31 -4.92 -7.55
CA ILE A 14 -1.32 -5.98 -7.50
C ILE A 14 -2.50 -5.62 -8.42
N GLY A 15 -2.97 -4.37 -8.40
CA GLY A 15 -4.05 -3.89 -9.27
C GLY A 15 -3.67 -3.96 -10.77
N GLY A 16 -2.45 -3.56 -11.11
CA GLY A 16 -1.91 -3.69 -12.46
C GLY A 16 -1.84 -5.16 -12.91
N SER A 17 -1.38 -6.06 -12.04
CA SER A 17 -1.38 -7.50 -12.31
C SER A 17 -2.80 -8.05 -12.51
N ALA A 18 -3.78 -7.59 -11.71
CA ALA A 18 -5.18 -7.98 -11.88
C ALA A 18 -5.73 -7.57 -13.26
N THR A 19 -5.42 -6.34 -13.69
CA THR A 19 -5.84 -5.83 -15.01
C THR A 19 -5.19 -6.61 -16.13
N ALA A 20 -3.90 -6.89 -16.05
CA ALA A 20 -3.18 -7.66 -17.07
C ALA A 20 -3.73 -9.10 -17.19
N LEU A 21 -3.91 -9.81 -16.06
CA LEU A 21 -4.47 -11.16 -16.04
C LEU A 21 -5.93 -11.18 -16.51
N GLY A 22 -6.73 -10.17 -16.14
CA GLY A 22 -8.09 -10.01 -16.62
C GLY A 22 -8.15 -9.83 -18.14
N ALA A 23 -7.26 -9.00 -18.70
CA ALA A 23 -7.17 -8.83 -20.15
C ALA A 23 -6.80 -10.14 -20.86
N VAL A 24 -5.82 -10.88 -20.35
CA VAL A 24 -5.44 -12.21 -20.88
C VAL A 24 -6.63 -13.15 -20.85
N THR A 25 -7.37 -13.23 -19.74
CA THR A 25 -8.57 -14.06 -19.61
C THR A 25 -9.62 -13.73 -20.69
N VAL A 26 -9.92 -12.43 -20.88
CA VAL A 26 -10.93 -12.00 -21.85
C VAL A 26 -10.49 -12.29 -23.29
N VAL A 27 -9.22 -12.06 -23.60
CA VAL A 27 -8.68 -12.33 -24.95
C VAL A 27 -8.72 -13.83 -25.25
N ALA A 28 -8.23 -14.67 -24.36
CA ALA A 28 -8.22 -16.12 -24.52
C ALA A 28 -9.64 -16.69 -24.66
N ALA A 29 -10.56 -16.31 -23.77
CA ALA A 29 -11.93 -16.78 -23.83
C ALA A 29 -12.68 -16.35 -25.11
N LYS A 30 -12.32 -15.19 -25.70
CA LYS A 30 -12.87 -14.77 -27.00
C LYS A 30 -12.31 -15.59 -28.17
N GLN A 31 -11.03 -15.95 -28.10
CA GLN A 31 -10.42 -16.78 -29.18
C GLN A 31 -11.00 -18.19 -29.19
N ASP A 32 -11.25 -18.77 -28.01
CA ASP A 32 -11.77 -20.13 -27.87
C ASP A 32 -13.32 -20.19 -27.90
N ALA A 33 -14.01 -19.05 -28.07
CA ALA A 33 -15.48 -18.90 -27.97
C ALA A 33 -16.05 -19.50 -26.66
N ASP A 34 -15.27 -19.48 -25.57
CA ASP A 34 -15.62 -20.03 -24.25
C ASP A 34 -16.39 -19.01 -23.41
N SER A 35 -17.69 -18.96 -23.59
CA SER A 35 -18.57 -18.11 -22.79
C SER A 35 -18.65 -18.54 -21.30
N ALA A 36 -18.43 -19.82 -21.01
CA ALA A 36 -18.50 -20.33 -19.65
C ALA A 36 -17.36 -19.77 -18.79
N THR A 37 -16.15 -19.69 -19.33
CA THR A 37 -15.01 -19.05 -18.65
C THR A 37 -15.25 -17.57 -18.39
N LEU A 38 -15.90 -16.83 -19.29
CA LEU A 38 -16.24 -15.42 -19.07
C LEU A 38 -17.28 -15.23 -17.96
N ILE A 39 -18.32 -16.07 -17.93
CA ILE A 39 -19.34 -16.02 -16.88
C ILE A 39 -18.71 -16.36 -15.52
N PHE A 40 -17.92 -17.43 -15.45
CA PHE A 40 -17.20 -17.80 -14.22
C PHE A 40 -16.28 -16.67 -13.75
N ALA A 41 -15.47 -16.10 -14.63
CA ALA A 41 -14.57 -15.01 -14.31
C ALA A 41 -15.34 -13.79 -13.77
N GLY A 42 -16.44 -13.41 -14.39
CA GLY A 42 -17.27 -12.29 -13.94
C GLY A 42 -17.84 -12.50 -12.54
N ILE A 43 -18.39 -13.68 -12.26
CA ILE A 43 -18.89 -14.04 -10.93
C ILE A 43 -17.75 -14.04 -9.90
N TRP A 44 -16.63 -14.68 -10.23
CA TRP A 44 -15.47 -14.78 -9.35
C TRP A 44 -14.87 -13.41 -9.02
N TRP A 45 -14.69 -12.54 -10.02
CA TRP A 45 -14.13 -11.20 -9.82
C TRP A 45 -15.05 -10.30 -9.00
N THR A 46 -16.36 -10.42 -9.21
CA THR A 46 -17.36 -9.70 -8.40
C THR A 46 -17.29 -10.16 -6.95
N LEU A 47 -17.28 -11.47 -6.70
CA LEU A 47 -17.13 -12.03 -5.37
C LEU A 47 -15.81 -11.61 -4.70
N ALA A 48 -14.71 -11.67 -5.44
CA ALA A 48 -13.39 -11.25 -4.98
C ALA A 48 -13.35 -9.75 -4.61
N ALA A 49 -14.02 -8.89 -5.39
CA ALA A 49 -14.14 -7.47 -5.09
C ALA A 49 -14.93 -7.24 -3.80
N VAL A 50 -16.09 -7.87 -3.65
CA VAL A 50 -16.92 -7.77 -2.44
C VAL A 50 -16.13 -8.25 -1.21
N LEU A 51 -15.51 -9.42 -1.28
CA LEU A 51 -14.71 -9.97 -0.19
C LEU A 51 -13.50 -9.07 0.13
N GLY A 52 -12.82 -8.51 -0.88
CA GLY A 52 -11.70 -7.60 -0.69
C GLY A 52 -12.10 -6.33 0.07
N ILE A 53 -13.26 -5.75 -0.23
CA ILE A 53 -13.80 -4.59 0.48
C ILE A 53 -14.16 -4.98 1.93
N LEU A 54 -14.87 -6.08 2.13
CA LEU A 54 -15.30 -6.53 3.46
C LEU A 54 -14.12 -6.88 4.36
N LEU A 55 -13.15 -7.63 3.86
CA LEU A 55 -11.95 -8.02 4.61
C LEU A 55 -11.06 -6.83 4.92
N GLY A 56 -10.90 -5.91 3.96
CA GLY A 56 -10.10 -4.70 4.16
C GLY A 56 -10.75 -3.71 5.12
N GLY A 57 -12.08 -3.64 5.17
CA GLY A 57 -12.85 -2.77 6.06
C GLY A 57 -13.08 -3.34 7.47
N SER A 58 -12.61 -4.56 7.75
CA SER A 58 -12.84 -5.19 9.05
C SER A 58 -12.08 -4.46 10.19
N SER A 59 -12.74 -4.28 11.34
CA SER A 59 -12.14 -3.70 12.55
C SER A 59 -10.87 -4.43 12.99
N ARG A 60 -10.84 -5.75 12.84
CA ARG A 60 -9.66 -6.58 13.14
C ARG A 60 -8.43 -6.22 12.32
N ALA A 61 -8.60 -5.89 11.04
CA ALA A 61 -7.50 -5.44 10.18
C ALA A 61 -6.96 -4.08 10.65
N GLY A 62 -7.85 -3.17 11.05
CA GLY A 62 -7.48 -1.87 11.63
C GLY A 62 -6.74 -1.99 12.94
N GLU A 63 -7.22 -2.83 13.87
CA GLU A 63 -6.57 -3.08 15.16
C GLU A 63 -5.21 -3.76 15.02
N ALA A 64 -5.08 -4.73 14.10
CA ALA A 64 -3.79 -5.36 13.81
C ALA A 64 -2.78 -4.34 13.27
N MET A 65 -3.23 -3.45 12.39
CA MET A 65 -2.39 -2.36 11.86
C MET A 65 -2.01 -1.37 12.97
N ALA A 66 -2.97 -0.94 13.80
CA ALA A 66 -2.70 -0.03 14.90
C ALA A 66 -1.69 -0.63 15.90
N ARG A 67 -1.79 -1.92 16.21
CA ARG A 67 -0.80 -2.63 17.06
C ARG A 67 0.58 -2.68 16.41
N ALA A 68 0.67 -2.95 15.10
CA ALA A 68 1.93 -2.95 14.38
C ALA A 68 2.59 -1.54 14.38
N LEU A 69 1.79 -0.49 14.23
CA LEU A 69 2.26 0.89 14.25
C LEU A 69 2.66 1.35 15.68
N SER A 70 1.96 0.87 16.72
CA SER A 70 2.32 1.19 18.12
C SER A 70 3.63 0.53 18.57
N SER A 71 4.01 -0.59 17.95
CA SER A 71 5.29 -1.26 18.19
C SER A 71 6.46 -0.66 17.39
N ALA A 72 6.20 0.35 16.56
CA ALA A 72 7.22 1.01 15.76
C ALA A 72 8.27 1.71 16.65
N ARG A 73 9.54 1.48 16.32
CA ARG A 73 10.66 2.06 17.06
C ARG A 73 10.74 3.57 16.81
N THR A 74 10.86 4.36 17.86
CA THR A 74 11.09 5.81 17.72
C THR A 74 12.55 6.03 17.34
N ALA A 75 12.81 6.70 16.22
CA ALA A 75 14.14 7.08 15.82
C ALA A 75 14.18 8.55 15.39
N THR A 76 15.27 9.21 15.75
CA THR A 76 15.53 10.62 15.42
C THR A 76 16.25 10.76 14.07
N SER A 77 16.79 9.66 13.54
CA SER A 77 17.49 9.64 12.24
C SER A 77 16.64 8.98 11.17
N LEU A 78 16.57 9.63 10.00
CA LEU A 78 15.90 9.08 8.82
C LEU A 78 16.71 7.92 8.22
N PRO A 79 16.08 6.86 7.72
CA PRO A 79 16.76 5.81 6.98
C PRO A 79 17.46 6.39 5.74
N THR A 80 18.74 6.10 5.59
CA THR A 80 19.61 6.66 4.53
C THR A 80 19.47 5.92 3.20
N GLU A 81 18.74 4.80 3.17
CA GLU A 81 18.61 3.95 1.98
C GLU A 81 17.65 4.53 0.93
N SER A 82 17.97 4.26 -0.35
CA SER A 82 17.14 4.71 -1.47
C SER A 82 15.74 4.06 -1.44
N PRO A 83 14.67 4.82 -1.65
CA PRO A 83 13.30 4.30 -1.64
C PRO A 83 13.07 3.16 -2.65
N GLY A 84 13.70 3.25 -3.82
CA GLY A 84 13.56 2.24 -4.88
C GLY A 84 14.13 0.87 -4.48
N ARG A 85 15.25 0.84 -3.75
CA ARG A 85 15.83 -0.42 -3.27
C ARG A 85 14.92 -1.11 -2.26
N ILE A 86 14.33 -0.36 -1.34
CA ILE A 86 13.38 -0.89 -0.35
C ILE A 86 12.15 -1.46 -1.06
N ALA A 87 11.59 -0.71 -2.02
CA ALA A 87 10.46 -1.17 -2.81
C ALA A 87 10.79 -2.46 -3.58
N PHE A 88 11.94 -2.50 -4.27
CA PHE A 88 12.37 -3.68 -5.02
C PHE A 88 12.54 -4.90 -4.12
N LEU A 89 13.28 -4.77 -3.00
CA LEU A 89 13.50 -5.88 -2.06
C LEU A 89 12.21 -6.43 -1.45
N ARG A 90 11.18 -5.60 -1.35
CA ARG A 90 9.89 -5.99 -0.76
C ARG A 90 8.88 -6.50 -1.78
N LEU A 91 8.85 -5.94 -2.97
CA LEU A 91 7.79 -6.20 -3.95
C LEU A 91 8.18 -7.24 -5.00
N TRP A 92 9.49 -7.59 -5.10
CA TRP A 92 9.93 -8.56 -6.08
C TRP A 92 9.19 -9.92 -6.01
N PRO A 93 8.81 -10.47 -4.83
CA PRO A 93 8.10 -11.76 -4.82
C PRO A 93 6.70 -11.64 -5.41
N ILE A 94 6.04 -10.49 -5.23
CA ILE A 94 4.72 -10.21 -5.83
C ILE A 94 4.86 -10.12 -7.35
N ALA A 95 5.89 -9.42 -7.83
CA ALA A 95 6.18 -9.30 -9.25
C ALA A 95 6.55 -10.66 -9.86
N ALA A 96 7.40 -11.44 -9.20
CA ALA A 96 7.76 -12.79 -9.63
C ALA A 96 6.53 -13.70 -9.70
N PHE A 97 5.67 -13.67 -8.68
CA PHE A 97 4.43 -14.43 -8.68
C PHE A 97 3.50 -14.04 -9.85
N ALA A 98 3.34 -12.74 -10.10
CA ALA A 98 2.54 -12.24 -11.20
C ALA A 98 3.09 -12.69 -12.57
N ILE A 99 4.42 -12.71 -12.75
CA ILE A 99 5.07 -13.20 -13.97
C ILE A 99 4.84 -14.71 -14.15
N VAL A 100 5.00 -15.51 -13.08
CA VAL A 100 4.74 -16.96 -13.13
C VAL A 100 3.29 -17.26 -13.48
N VAL A 101 2.33 -16.59 -12.83
CA VAL A 101 0.91 -16.76 -13.13
C VAL A 101 0.60 -16.31 -14.56
N GLY A 102 1.20 -15.20 -15.02
CA GLY A 102 1.07 -14.72 -16.40
C GLY A 102 1.63 -15.71 -17.42
N GLY A 103 2.78 -16.33 -17.14
CA GLY A 103 3.34 -17.37 -17.98
C GLY A 103 2.48 -18.65 -18.04
N LEU A 104 1.94 -19.07 -16.88
CA LEU A 104 1.03 -20.22 -16.80
C LEU A 104 -0.32 -19.94 -17.52
N ALA A 105 -0.75 -18.69 -17.55
CA ALA A 105 -1.96 -18.27 -18.23
C ALA A 105 -1.91 -18.52 -19.74
N TRP A 106 -0.72 -18.54 -20.31
CA TRP A 106 -0.53 -18.91 -21.73
C TRP A 106 -0.87 -20.37 -22.01
N LEU A 107 -0.62 -21.26 -21.04
CA LEU A 107 -0.92 -22.69 -21.14
C LEU A 107 -2.33 -23.01 -20.64
N PHE A 108 -2.78 -22.28 -19.62
CA PHE A 108 -4.04 -22.51 -18.93
C PHE A 108 -4.78 -21.17 -18.69
N PRO A 109 -5.64 -20.73 -19.63
CA PRO A 109 -6.35 -19.44 -19.49
C PRO A 109 -7.17 -19.30 -18.19
N GLN A 110 -7.66 -20.40 -17.64
CA GLN A 110 -8.41 -20.45 -16.39
C GLN A 110 -7.56 -19.96 -15.19
N VAL A 111 -6.24 -20.17 -15.24
CA VAL A 111 -5.29 -19.72 -14.20
C VAL A 111 -5.27 -18.18 -14.16
N ALA A 112 -5.34 -17.52 -15.31
CA ALA A 112 -5.43 -16.07 -15.38
C ALA A 112 -6.72 -15.54 -14.74
N ALA A 113 -7.87 -16.19 -15.01
CA ALA A 113 -9.16 -15.81 -14.43
C ALA A 113 -9.15 -15.87 -12.91
N VAL A 114 -8.64 -16.97 -12.35
CA VAL A 114 -8.51 -17.18 -10.90
C VAL A 114 -7.52 -16.20 -10.30
N GLY A 115 -6.34 -16.04 -10.91
CA GLY A 115 -5.29 -15.13 -10.47
C GLY A 115 -5.73 -13.67 -10.43
N ALA A 116 -6.48 -13.22 -11.45
CA ALA A 116 -7.05 -11.88 -11.49
C ALA A 116 -7.99 -11.62 -10.30
N GLY A 117 -8.86 -12.57 -9.96
CA GLY A 117 -9.76 -12.44 -8.80
C GLY A 117 -9.00 -12.33 -7.48
N PHE A 118 -7.99 -13.17 -7.26
CA PHE A 118 -7.14 -13.05 -6.08
C PHE A 118 -6.38 -11.73 -6.03
N ALA A 119 -5.91 -11.23 -7.16
CA ALA A 119 -5.25 -9.92 -7.23
C ALA A 119 -6.24 -8.78 -6.92
N ILE A 120 -7.47 -8.80 -7.43
CA ILE A 120 -8.53 -7.84 -7.10
C ILE A 120 -8.82 -7.84 -5.59
N LEU A 121 -9.03 -9.01 -4.99
CA LEU A 121 -9.29 -9.16 -3.57
C LEU A 121 -8.18 -8.53 -2.73
N ASN A 122 -6.92 -8.87 -3.03
CA ASN A 122 -5.76 -8.36 -2.31
C ASN A 122 -5.59 -6.84 -2.52
N ALA A 123 -5.72 -6.33 -3.76
CA ALA A 123 -5.60 -4.91 -4.02
C ALA A 123 -6.58 -4.08 -3.19
N LEU A 124 -7.84 -4.51 -3.12
CA LEU A 124 -8.88 -3.83 -2.34
C LEU A 124 -8.65 -3.93 -0.84
N ALA A 125 -8.22 -5.10 -0.34
CA ALA A 125 -7.88 -5.28 1.06
C ALA A 125 -6.71 -4.38 1.48
N TRP A 126 -5.65 -4.27 0.66
CA TRP A 126 -4.50 -3.42 0.94
C TRP A 126 -4.80 -1.93 0.80
N ARG A 127 -5.66 -1.53 -0.12
CA ARG A 127 -6.11 -0.14 -0.26
C ARG A 127 -6.77 0.38 1.02
N ASN A 128 -7.55 -0.43 1.70
CA ASN A 128 -8.16 -0.03 2.96
C ASN A 128 -7.12 0.13 4.08
N ARG A 129 -6.06 -0.69 4.09
CA ARG A 129 -4.93 -0.53 5.04
C ARG A 129 -4.17 0.78 4.82
N GLU A 130 -3.96 1.20 3.57
CA GLU A 130 -3.37 2.49 3.25
C GLU A 130 -4.16 3.64 3.91
N ARG A 131 -5.48 3.63 3.77
CA ARG A 131 -6.36 4.66 4.37
C ARG A 131 -6.25 4.71 5.89
N VAL A 132 -6.20 3.54 6.56
CA VAL A 132 -6.06 3.46 8.01
C VAL A 132 -4.73 4.06 8.46
N VAL A 133 -3.63 3.74 7.78
CA VAL A 133 -2.31 4.28 8.12
C VAL A 133 -2.29 5.80 7.93
N THR A 134 -2.80 6.29 6.80
CA THR A 134 -2.88 7.74 6.53
C THR A 134 -3.68 8.46 7.62
N ALA A 135 -4.83 7.92 8.03
CA ALA A 135 -5.64 8.50 9.08
C ALA A 135 -4.91 8.54 10.45
N ILE A 136 -4.11 7.51 10.77
CA ILE A 136 -3.29 7.48 11.99
C ILE A 136 -2.15 8.50 11.91
N GLU A 137 -1.45 8.60 10.76
CA GLU A 137 -0.40 9.59 10.55
C GLU A 137 -0.91 11.03 10.71
N GLU A 138 -2.11 11.31 10.17
CA GLU A 138 -2.75 12.62 10.29
C GLU A 138 -3.20 12.93 11.71
N ARG A 139 -3.79 11.94 12.40
CA ARG A 139 -4.28 12.11 13.77
C ARG A 139 -3.14 12.34 14.75
N ASP A 140 -2.06 11.55 14.64
CA ASP A 140 -0.97 11.54 15.62
C ASP A 140 0.16 12.51 15.26
N GLY A 141 0.10 13.15 14.07
CA GLY A 141 1.14 14.07 13.59
C GLY A 141 2.51 13.40 13.38
N VAL A 142 2.52 12.11 13.06
CA VAL A 142 3.74 11.31 12.92
C VAL A 142 3.88 10.76 11.51
N ARG A 143 5.08 10.30 11.14
CA ARG A 143 5.35 9.61 9.89
C ARG A 143 6.00 8.28 10.16
N PHE A 144 5.56 7.25 9.43
CA PHE A 144 6.13 5.91 9.50
C PHE A 144 7.04 5.66 8.30
N TYR A 145 8.26 5.22 8.61
CA TYR A 145 9.26 4.83 7.61
C TYR A 145 9.53 3.35 7.70
N VAL A 146 9.79 2.73 6.54
CA VAL A 146 10.15 1.32 6.45
C VAL A 146 11.66 1.21 6.47
N GLU A 147 12.17 0.35 7.38
CA GLU A 147 13.57 -0.05 7.34
C GLU A 147 13.84 -1.04 6.20
N PRO A 148 15.04 -1.04 5.62
CA PRO A 148 15.43 -2.00 4.60
C PRO A 148 15.53 -3.39 5.22
N THR A 149 14.52 -4.22 4.99
CA THR A 149 14.48 -5.61 5.41
C THR A 149 14.12 -6.50 4.22
N SER A 150 14.50 -7.77 4.26
CA SER A 150 14.13 -8.74 3.23
C SER A 150 12.60 -8.91 3.12
N ALA A 151 12.12 -9.36 1.95
CA ALA A 151 10.69 -9.63 1.73
C ALA A 151 10.12 -10.69 2.68
N LEU A 152 10.94 -11.61 3.16
CA LEU A 152 10.57 -12.70 4.06
C LEU A 152 10.64 -12.31 5.55
N GLU A 153 11.26 -11.19 5.87
CA GLU A 153 11.34 -10.68 7.24
C GLU A 153 10.13 -9.80 7.58
N PRO A 154 9.73 -9.76 8.86
CA PRO A 154 8.68 -8.85 9.31
C PRO A 154 9.06 -7.41 9.01
N ILE A 155 8.05 -6.59 8.67
CA ILE A 155 8.26 -5.17 8.39
C ILE A 155 8.69 -4.48 9.69
N LYS A 156 9.88 -3.88 9.67
CA LYS A 156 10.34 -3.02 10.74
C LYS A 156 9.94 -1.58 10.40
N LEU A 157 9.18 -0.97 11.29
CA LEU A 157 8.71 0.40 11.14
C LEU A 157 9.44 1.31 12.12
N VAL A 158 9.83 2.47 11.61
CA VAL A 158 10.41 3.55 12.40
C VAL A 158 9.41 4.69 12.43
N ARG A 159 9.07 5.12 13.62
CA ARG A 159 8.24 6.28 13.88
C ARG A 159 9.15 7.50 14.05
N THR A 160 8.97 8.50 13.18
CA THR A 160 9.57 9.82 13.39
C THR A 160 8.47 10.79 13.79
N PRO A 161 8.67 11.65 14.81
CA PRO A 161 7.79 12.78 15.01
C PRO A 161 7.82 13.55 13.69
N GLY A 162 6.64 13.74 13.08
CA GLY A 162 6.55 14.53 11.87
C GLY A 162 7.15 15.89 12.21
N LEU A 163 8.10 16.33 11.41
CA LEU A 163 8.33 17.76 11.23
C LEU A 163 7.05 18.24 10.55
N GLY A 164 5.97 18.31 11.33
CA GLY A 164 4.76 18.95 10.90
C GLY A 164 5.21 20.30 10.41
N ARG A 165 4.93 20.62 9.15
CA ARG A 165 4.69 22.02 8.85
C ARG A 165 3.80 22.47 9.99
N ASP A 166 4.38 23.28 10.87
CA ASP A 166 3.60 23.99 11.85
C ASP A 166 2.39 24.55 11.11
N ARG A 167 1.26 23.88 11.20
CA ARG A 167 0.02 24.56 11.12
C ARG A 167 0.05 25.40 12.39
N MET A 168 0.72 26.55 12.31
CA MET A 168 0.37 27.64 13.20
C MET A 168 -1.15 27.70 13.15
N PRO A 169 -1.83 27.50 14.28
CA PRO A 169 -3.26 27.74 14.32
C PRO A 169 -3.43 29.15 13.74
N ALA A 170 -4.23 29.25 12.69
CA ALA A 170 -4.53 30.54 12.07
C ALA A 170 -5.08 31.44 13.18
N GLY A 171 -4.28 32.35 13.70
CA GLY A 171 -4.66 33.20 14.82
C GLY A 171 -3.56 33.46 15.87
N HIS A 172 -2.40 32.81 15.78
CA HIS A 172 -1.31 33.23 16.66
C HIS A 172 -0.60 34.44 16.01
N PRO A 173 -0.65 35.61 16.63
CA PRO A 173 0.09 36.78 16.12
C PRO A 173 1.59 36.43 16.13
N PRO A 174 2.37 36.89 15.16
CA PRO A 174 3.80 36.68 15.15
C PRO A 174 4.41 37.22 16.44
N PRO A 175 5.43 36.52 17.02
CA PRO A 175 6.11 37.02 18.20
C PRO A 175 6.63 38.42 17.91
N PRO A 176 6.53 39.36 18.89
CA PRO A 176 7.05 40.71 18.70
C PRO A 176 8.53 40.64 18.34
N PRO A 177 9.01 41.53 17.44
CA PRO A 177 10.42 41.61 17.11
C PRO A 177 11.24 41.83 18.39
N PRO A 178 12.43 41.22 18.50
CA PRO A 178 13.29 41.44 19.65
C PRO A 178 13.49 42.95 19.84
N GLU A 179 13.12 43.46 21.02
CA GLU A 179 13.47 44.81 21.41
C GLU A 179 14.97 44.96 21.25
N ARG A 180 15.39 45.74 20.27
CA ARG A 180 16.76 46.21 20.22
C ARG A 180 16.96 47.09 21.45
N ASP A 181 17.66 46.54 22.40
CA ASP A 181 18.10 47.31 23.55
C ASP A 181 18.72 48.59 23.05
N ALA A 182 18.01 49.67 23.36
CA ALA A 182 18.54 51.02 23.26
C ALA A 182 19.59 51.21 24.38
N ALA A 183 20.76 50.66 24.15
CA ALA A 183 21.94 50.89 24.99
C ALA A 183 23.03 51.49 24.12
N GLU A 184 22.84 52.76 23.75
CA GLU A 184 23.93 53.68 23.46
C GLU A 184 23.40 55.10 23.59
N SER A 185 23.59 55.63 24.82
CA SER A 185 23.71 57.06 25.07
C SER A 185 24.70 57.25 26.24
#